data_4ebbf15ee09c2d3f2668075b67ff952b
#
_entry.id   4ebbf15ee09c2d3f2668075b67ff952b
#
_cell.length_a   1.000
_cell.length_b   1.000
_cell.length_c   1.000
_cell.angle_alpha   90.00
_cell.angle_beta   90.00
_cell.angle_gamma   90.00
#
_symmetry.space_group_name_H-M   'P 1'
#
loop_
_entity.id
_entity.type
_entity.pdbx_description
1 polymer ?
#
loop_
_entity_poly.entity_id
_entity_poly.type
_entity_poly.pdbx_seq_one_letter_code
_entity_poly.pdbx_strand_id
1 'polypeptide(L)'
;MKQIITLEKEIAFKTMIGDITSISLEPDLSFVNDSEIEGNLVISGTYKMTEASTIEEDFSYKIPVEIVLTTSLLEDKRKVDINNFTYQVVNEESLEIKVELLVEGLEKIEIEEESIEPLEDDNLEASLQEVEEDIRKDENEEEEDLNEIEVLTTEEETKEELPTLEDV
;
A
#
# COMPACT_ATOMS: atom_id res chain seq x y z
N MET A 1 9.49 -14.29 16.70
CA MET A 1 9.60 -14.67 15.28
C MET A 1 10.20 -13.52 14.51
N LYS A 2 10.83 -13.78 13.38
CA LYS A 2 11.44 -12.75 12.51
C LYS A 2 10.88 -12.89 11.10
N GLN A 3 10.71 -11.77 10.40
CA GLN A 3 10.23 -11.74 9.03
C GLN A 3 11.11 -10.82 8.20
N ILE A 4 11.37 -11.20 6.96
CA ILE A 4 12.03 -10.35 5.97
C ILE A 4 10.96 -9.81 5.03
N ILE A 5 10.96 -8.49 4.85
CA ILE A 5 10.07 -7.78 3.94
C ILE A 5 10.91 -7.13 2.86
N THR A 6 10.61 -7.44 1.62
CA THR A 6 11.32 -6.88 0.47
C THR A 6 10.55 -5.70 -0.11
N LEU A 7 11.23 -4.59 -0.29
CA LEU A 7 10.72 -3.37 -0.94
C LEU A 7 11.55 -3.07 -2.18
N GLU A 8 10.87 -2.76 -3.27
CA GLU A 8 11.49 -2.31 -4.52
C GLU A 8 11.00 -0.90 -4.84
N LYS A 9 11.92 0.01 -5.09
CA LYS A 9 11.64 1.40 -5.40
C LYS A 9 12.55 1.91 -6.51
N GLU A 10 12.02 2.82 -7.32
CA GLU A 10 12.75 3.53 -8.35
C GLU A 10 12.81 5.02 -8.01
N ILE A 11 14.00 5.61 -8.15
CA ILE A 11 14.25 7.02 -7.89
C ILE A 11 14.72 7.65 -9.20
N ALA A 12 13.96 8.59 -9.73
CA ALA A 12 14.37 9.37 -10.88
C ALA A 12 15.30 10.51 -10.46
N PHE A 13 16.42 10.63 -11.14
CA PHE A 13 17.36 11.73 -10.97
C PHE A 13 17.04 12.86 -11.94
N LYS A 14 17.45 14.06 -11.58
CA LYS A 14 17.28 15.24 -12.46
C LYS A 14 18.37 15.34 -13.54
N THR A 15 19.46 14.63 -13.35
CA THR A 15 20.62 14.60 -14.23
C THR A 15 20.98 13.17 -14.57
N MET A 16 21.83 12.97 -15.55
CA MET A 16 22.34 11.64 -15.88
C MET A 16 23.16 11.04 -14.73
N ILE A 17 23.11 9.74 -14.59
CA ILE A 17 23.91 8.96 -13.65
C ILE A 17 24.84 8.05 -14.47
N GLY A 18 26.10 8.40 -14.55
CA GLY A 18 27.10 7.54 -15.19
C GLY A 18 27.68 6.50 -14.24
N ASP A 19 27.95 6.91 -13.02
CA ASP A 19 28.52 6.02 -11.98
C ASP A 19 28.14 6.47 -10.58
N ILE A 20 27.75 5.54 -9.72
CA ILE A 20 27.53 5.77 -8.30
C ILE A 20 28.84 5.52 -7.55
N THR A 21 29.41 6.56 -6.97
CA THR A 21 30.71 6.48 -6.27
C THR A 21 30.57 6.15 -4.79
N SER A 22 29.46 6.53 -4.17
CA SER A 22 29.08 6.11 -2.84
C SER A 22 27.56 6.05 -2.68
N ILE A 23 27.10 5.17 -1.82
CA ILE A 23 25.68 5.03 -1.51
C ILE A 23 25.51 4.50 -0.09
N SER A 24 24.55 5.08 0.63
CA SER A 24 24.13 4.63 1.95
C SER A 24 22.61 4.66 2.05
N LEU A 25 22.09 3.79 2.88
CA LEU A 25 20.65 3.69 3.17
C LEU A 25 20.46 3.65 4.68
N GLU A 26 19.65 4.56 5.20
CA GLU A 26 19.34 4.66 6.63
C GLU A 26 17.83 4.53 6.84
N PRO A 27 17.38 3.69 7.78
CA PRO A 27 15.98 3.59 8.12
C PRO A 27 15.59 4.69 9.12
N ASP A 28 14.55 5.42 8.80
CA ASP A 28 13.85 6.34 9.70
C ASP A 28 12.40 5.85 9.82
N LEU A 29 12.26 4.66 10.43
CA LEU A 29 11.01 3.92 10.54
C LEU A 29 10.56 3.85 11.99
N SER A 30 9.26 3.94 12.21
CA SER A 30 8.61 3.85 13.52
C SER A 30 7.42 2.90 13.49
N PHE A 31 7.11 2.33 14.66
CA PHE A 31 5.91 1.54 14.84
C PHE A 31 4.74 2.46 15.21
N VAL A 32 3.72 2.50 14.38
CA VAL A 32 2.48 3.25 14.65
C VAL A 32 1.61 2.49 15.64
N ASN A 33 1.57 1.18 15.46
CA ASN A 33 0.88 0.23 16.35
C ASN A 33 1.56 -1.14 16.29
N ASP A 34 0.92 -2.16 16.84
CA ASP A 34 1.49 -3.52 16.92
C ASP A 34 1.61 -4.25 15.58
N SER A 35 1.00 -3.72 14.53
CA SER A 35 0.99 -4.34 13.20
C SER A 35 1.37 -3.38 12.07
N GLU A 36 1.75 -2.15 12.37
CA GLU A 36 1.99 -1.14 11.34
C GLU A 36 3.30 -0.39 11.58
N ILE A 37 4.08 -0.29 10.52
CA ILE A 37 5.37 0.40 10.48
C ILE A 37 5.29 1.48 9.42
N GLU A 38 5.58 2.71 9.80
CA GLU A 38 5.63 3.86 8.90
C GLU A 38 6.94 4.62 9.05
N GLY A 39 7.25 5.40 8.03
CA GLY A 39 8.39 6.30 8.04
C GLY A 39 9.01 6.48 6.68
N ASN A 40 10.33 6.66 6.68
CA ASN A 40 11.09 6.85 5.46
C ASN A 40 12.35 5.99 5.45
N LEU A 41 12.77 5.59 4.28
CA LEU A 41 14.14 5.16 4.01
C LEU A 41 14.90 6.34 3.41
N VAL A 42 15.98 6.75 4.03
CA VAL A 42 16.83 7.84 3.55
C VAL A 42 17.99 7.24 2.78
N ILE A 43 17.99 7.43 1.47
CA ILE A 43 19.10 7.04 0.61
C ILE A 43 19.93 8.26 0.26
N SER A 44 21.23 8.17 0.40
CA SER A 44 22.15 9.26 0.10
C SER A 44 23.47 8.74 -0.45
N GLY A 45 24.20 9.59 -1.11
CA GLY A 45 25.49 9.23 -1.66
C GLY A 45 26.03 10.26 -2.63
N THR A 46 27.00 9.83 -3.41
CA THR A 46 27.64 10.62 -4.47
C THR A 46 27.64 9.88 -5.79
N TYR A 47 27.56 10.59 -6.87
CA TYR A 47 27.58 10.05 -8.22
C TYR A 47 28.29 10.97 -9.19
N LYS A 48 28.68 10.42 -10.33
CA LYS A 48 29.21 11.14 -11.49
C LYS A 48 28.20 11.10 -12.61
N MET A 49 28.01 12.19 -13.31
CA MET A 49 27.10 12.24 -14.48
C MET A 49 27.59 11.35 -15.63
N THR A 50 28.92 11.20 -15.78
CA THR A 50 29.54 10.32 -16.76
C THR A 50 30.71 9.60 -16.12
N GLU A 51 31.09 8.44 -16.62
CA GLU A 51 32.25 7.68 -16.13
C GLU A 51 33.56 8.48 -16.22
N ALA A 52 33.68 9.35 -17.23
CA ALA A 52 34.85 10.19 -17.43
C ALA A 52 34.86 11.46 -16.55
N SER A 53 33.78 11.79 -15.87
CA SER A 53 33.70 12.96 -15.00
C SER A 53 34.63 12.83 -13.79
N THR A 54 35.31 13.91 -13.47
CA THR A 54 36.09 14.06 -12.22
C THR A 54 35.27 14.75 -11.12
N ILE A 55 34.08 15.24 -11.47
CA ILE A 55 33.18 15.94 -10.54
C ILE A 55 32.16 14.93 -10.01
N GLU A 56 32.06 14.89 -8.70
CA GLU A 56 31.03 14.12 -7.99
C GLU A 56 29.92 15.06 -7.51
N GLU A 57 28.70 14.58 -7.62
CA GLU A 57 27.51 15.27 -7.12
C GLU A 57 26.87 14.48 -5.98
N ASP A 58 26.38 15.19 -4.99
CA ASP A 58 25.68 14.60 -3.86
C ASP A 58 24.20 14.36 -4.20
N PHE A 59 23.65 13.28 -3.69
CA PHE A 59 22.21 13.03 -3.72
C PHE A 59 21.67 12.59 -2.36
N SER A 60 20.43 12.95 -2.09
CA SER A 60 19.69 12.48 -0.93
C SER A 60 18.21 12.45 -1.25
N TYR A 61 17.59 11.29 -1.03
CA TYR A 61 16.16 11.08 -1.25
C TYR A 61 15.52 10.40 -0.04
N LYS A 62 14.30 10.81 0.26
CA LYS A 62 13.45 10.15 1.25
C LYS A 62 12.40 9.31 0.55
N ILE A 63 12.37 8.04 0.85
CA ILE A 63 11.44 7.07 0.27
C ILE A 63 10.42 6.76 1.35
N PRO A 64 9.15 7.15 1.18
CA PRO A 64 8.11 6.83 2.14
C PRO A 64 7.85 5.33 2.15
N VAL A 65 7.70 4.78 3.35
CA VAL A 65 7.42 3.36 3.59
C VAL A 65 6.25 3.24 4.55
N GLU A 66 5.31 2.40 4.16
CA GLU A 66 4.17 1.98 4.97
C GLU A 66 4.05 0.46 4.85
N ILE A 67 4.09 -0.22 5.97
CA ILE A 67 4.06 -1.68 6.03
C ILE A 67 3.00 -2.10 7.03
N VAL A 68 2.03 -2.89 6.57
CA VAL A 68 1.05 -3.54 7.42
C VAL A 68 1.41 -5.01 7.56
N LEU A 69 1.62 -5.43 8.80
CA LEU A 69 1.97 -6.81 9.14
C LEU A 69 0.70 -7.63 9.35
N THR A 70 0.75 -8.88 8.95
CA THR A 70 -0.35 -9.83 9.19
C THR A 70 -0.35 -10.39 10.61
N THR A 71 0.73 -10.16 11.35
CA THR A 71 0.95 -10.66 12.70
C THR A 71 1.32 -9.51 13.60
N SER A 72 0.75 -9.46 14.81
CA SER A 72 1.08 -8.43 15.79
C SER A 72 2.50 -8.56 16.32
N LEU A 73 3.09 -7.43 16.66
CA LEU A 73 4.41 -7.34 17.27
C LEU A 73 4.31 -7.18 18.77
N LEU A 74 5.16 -7.88 19.50
CA LEU A 74 5.32 -7.70 20.95
C LEU A 74 6.03 -6.36 21.21
N GLU A 75 5.41 -5.46 21.94
CA GLU A 75 5.89 -4.10 22.19
C GLU A 75 7.34 -4.05 22.68
N ASP A 76 7.70 -4.94 23.62
CA ASP A 76 9.04 -4.98 24.21
C ASP A 76 10.13 -5.56 23.31
N LYS A 77 9.78 -6.20 22.20
CA LYS A 77 10.71 -6.95 21.35
C LYS A 77 10.69 -6.51 19.88
N ARG A 78 9.84 -5.55 19.55
CA ARG A 78 9.72 -5.07 18.19
C ARG A 78 10.95 -4.30 17.76
N LYS A 79 11.45 -4.65 16.59
CA LYS A 79 12.58 -4.01 15.96
C LYS A 79 12.47 -4.11 14.44
N VAL A 80 12.86 -3.08 13.75
CA VAL A 80 12.98 -3.06 12.29
C VAL A 80 14.36 -2.54 11.93
N ASP A 81 15.08 -3.30 11.11
CA ASP A 81 16.39 -2.95 10.61
C ASP A 81 16.52 -3.29 9.13
N ILE A 82 17.51 -2.71 8.47
CA ILE A 82 17.90 -3.11 7.12
C ILE A 82 18.73 -4.39 7.20
N ASN A 83 18.23 -5.45 6.58
CA ASN A 83 18.95 -6.72 6.46
C ASN A 83 19.95 -6.67 5.30
N ASN A 84 19.49 -6.16 4.15
CA ASN A 84 20.31 -6.04 2.95
C ASN A 84 19.71 -5.00 2.01
N PHE A 85 20.55 -4.40 1.14
CA PHE A 85 20.03 -3.64 0.02
C PHE A 85 20.94 -3.78 -1.21
N THR A 86 20.33 -3.71 -2.37
CA THR A 86 21.01 -3.70 -3.67
C THR A 86 20.44 -2.57 -4.51
N TYR A 87 21.23 -2.11 -5.46
CA TYR A 87 20.83 -1.04 -6.37
C TYR A 87 21.38 -1.29 -7.77
N GLN A 88 20.72 -0.70 -8.75
CA GLN A 88 21.21 -0.62 -10.11
C GLN A 88 20.78 0.68 -10.78
N VAL A 89 21.62 1.20 -11.66
CA VAL A 89 21.30 2.36 -12.49
C VAL A 89 20.54 1.87 -13.72
N VAL A 90 19.42 2.51 -14.04
CA VAL A 90 18.56 2.18 -15.17
C VAL A 90 18.51 3.37 -16.12
N ASN A 91 18.84 3.11 -17.40
CA ASN A 91 18.80 4.11 -18.47
C ASN A 91 19.59 5.39 -18.19
N GLU A 92 20.58 5.35 -17.29
CA GLU A 92 21.37 6.51 -16.87
C GLU A 92 20.55 7.67 -16.27
N GLU A 93 19.28 7.44 -15.90
CA GLU A 93 18.35 8.47 -15.41
C GLU A 93 17.70 8.11 -14.10
N SER A 94 17.63 6.82 -13.76
CA SER A 94 17.01 6.35 -12.53
C SER A 94 17.85 5.33 -11.79
N LEU A 95 17.60 5.25 -10.50
CA LEU A 95 18.19 4.29 -9.58
C LEU A 95 17.10 3.36 -9.06
N GLU A 96 17.16 2.10 -9.45
CA GLU A 96 16.34 1.07 -8.82
C GLU A 96 17.03 0.58 -7.55
N ILE A 97 16.30 0.49 -6.48
CA ILE A 97 16.75 -0.07 -5.21
C ILE A 97 15.84 -1.20 -4.77
N LYS A 98 16.46 -2.23 -4.22
CA LYS A 98 15.79 -3.33 -3.55
C LYS A 98 16.30 -3.41 -2.12
N VAL A 99 15.39 -3.28 -1.18
CA VAL A 99 15.70 -3.26 0.26
C VAL A 99 15.02 -4.45 0.93
N GLU A 100 15.77 -5.15 1.75
CA GLU A 100 15.26 -6.19 2.63
C GLU A 100 15.25 -5.67 4.06
N LEU A 101 14.07 -5.51 4.62
CA LEU A 101 13.87 -5.13 6.02
C LEU A 101 13.69 -6.37 6.88
N LEU A 102 14.41 -6.44 7.98
CA LEU A 102 14.24 -7.45 9.00
C LEU A 102 13.35 -6.92 10.11
N VAL A 103 12.18 -7.51 10.26
CA VAL A 103 11.24 -7.20 11.35
C VAL A 103 11.33 -8.30 12.39
N GLU A 104 11.62 -7.93 13.63
CA GLU A 104 11.72 -8.82 14.77
C GLU A 104 10.60 -8.55 15.79
N GLY A 105 10.31 -9.53 16.62
CA GLY A 105 9.32 -9.40 17.68
C GLY A 105 7.90 -9.83 17.29
N LEU A 106 7.74 -10.50 16.16
CA LEU A 106 6.45 -11.04 15.74
C LEU A 106 5.94 -12.07 16.76
N GLU A 107 4.69 -11.95 17.14
CA GLU A 107 4.00 -12.90 18.00
C GLU A 107 3.66 -14.16 17.17
N LYS A 108 3.96 -15.32 17.74
CA LYS A 108 3.46 -16.56 17.16
C LYS A 108 2.01 -16.71 17.58
N ILE A 109 1.06 -16.50 16.67
CA ILE A 109 -0.33 -16.85 16.91
C ILE A 109 -0.39 -18.38 16.92
N GLU A 110 -0.43 -18.97 18.10
CA GLU A 110 -0.89 -20.34 18.23
C GLU A 110 -2.42 -20.25 18.08
N ILE A 111 -2.90 -20.58 16.91
CA ILE A 111 -4.32 -20.88 16.72
C ILE A 111 -4.54 -22.16 17.53
N GLU A 112 -5.00 -22.01 18.76
CA GLU A 112 -5.65 -23.11 19.43
C GLU A 112 -6.85 -23.42 18.54
N GLU A 113 -6.78 -24.51 17.81
CA GLU A 113 -7.95 -25.13 17.21
C GLU A 113 -8.81 -25.53 18.41
N GLU A 114 -9.67 -24.58 18.85
CA GLU A 114 -10.81 -24.97 19.67
C GLU A 114 -11.53 -26.03 18.84
N SER A 115 -11.39 -27.26 19.28
CA SER A 115 -12.17 -28.34 18.76
C SER A 115 -13.63 -27.95 18.97
N ILE A 116 -14.24 -27.47 17.90
CA ILE A 116 -15.69 -27.28 17.84
C ILE A 116 -16.24 -28.69 17.97
N GLU A 117 -16.56 -29.07 19.19
CA GLU A 117 -17.38 -30.26 19.39
C GLU A 117 -18.67 -30.02 18.59
N PRO A 118 -19.05 -30.89 17.69
CA PRO A 118 -20.30 -30.74 16.99
C PRO A 118 -21.40 -30.80 18.04
N LEU A 119 -22.06 -29.65 18.24
CA LEU A 119 -23.29 -29.60 18.99
C LEU A 119 -24.28 -30.50 18.23
N GLU A 120 -24.51 -31.68 18.76
CA GLU A 120 -25.64 -32.51 18.36
C GLU A 120 -26.91 -31.79 18.79
N ASP A 121 -27.38 -30.89 17.98
CA ASP A 121 -28.67 -30.24 18.15
C ASP A 121 -29.75 -31.08 17.43
N ASP A 122 -30.30 -32.00 18.18
CA ASP A 122 -31.52 -32.72 17.81
C ASP A 122 -32.79 -31.82 17.75
N ASN A 123 -32.62 -30.47 17.71
CA ASN A 123 -33.74 -29.55 17.79
C ASN A 123 -33.82 -28.54 16.64
N LEU A 124 -33.18 -28.84 15.49
CA LEU A 124 -33.24 -27.95 14.31
C LEU A 124 -34.52 -28.08 13.49
N GLU A 125 -35.33 -29.12 13.70
CA GLU A 125 -36.56 -29.28 12.93
C GLU A 125 -37.74 -28.46 13.46
N ALA A 126 -37.71 -28.00 14.71
CA ALA A 126 -38.82 -27.22 15.28
C ALA A 126 -38.72 -25.72 14.99
N SER A 127 -37.54 -25.18 14.71
CA SER A 127 -37.38 -23.74 14.44
C SER A 127 -37.50 -23.36 12.96
N LEU A 128 -37.42 -24.33 12.05
CA LEU A 128 -37.62 -24.07 10.62
C LEU A 128 -39.09 -23.92 10.20
N GLN A 129 -40.03 -24.41 11.01
CA GLN A 129 -41.48 -24.28 10.72
C GLN A 129 -42.06 -22.93 11.15
N GLU A 130 -41.48 -22.26 12.12
CA GLU A 130 -41.93 -20.91 12.52
C GLU A 130 -41.43 -19.80 11.60
N VAL A 131 -40.31 -19.99 10.88
CA VAL A 131 -39.76 -18.96 9.98
C VAL A 131 -40.47 -18.97 8.62
N GLU A 132 -41.05 -20.10 8.18
CA GLU A 132 -41.78 -20.17 6.91
C GLU A 132 -43.18 -19.52 6.94
N GLU A 133 -43.77 -19.35 8.13
CA GLU A 133 -45.08 -18.64 8.24
C GLU A 133 -44.96 -17.12 8.26
N ASP A 134 -43.81 -16.55 8.73
CA ASP A 134 -43.60 -15.10 8.73
C ASP A 134 -43.19 -14.53 7.37
N ILE A 135 -42.58 -15.34 6.51
CA ILE A 135 -42.14 -14.89 5.16
C ILE A 135 -43.32 -14.79 4.18
N ARG A 136 -44.44 -15.47 4.45
CA ARG A 136 -45.63 -15.44 3.57
C ARG A 136 -46.55 -14.27 3.80
N LYS A 137 -46.31 -13.42 4.81
CA LYS A 137 -47.15 -12.24 5.10
C LYS A 137 -46.61 -10.94 4.52
N ASP A 138 -45.35 -10.87 4.09
CA ASP A 138 -44.75 -9.65 3.57
C ASP A 138 -44.65 -9.57 2.04
N GLU A 139 -45.17 -10.54 1.30
CA GLU A 139 -45.14 -10.52 -0.18
C GLU A 139 -46.34 -9.81 -0.85
N ASN A 140 -47.15 -9.05 -0.11
CA ASN A 140 -48.36 -8.50 -0.71
C ASN A 140 -48.55 -6.97 -0.52
N GLU A 141 -47.55 -6.21 -0.18
CA GLU A 141 -47.58 -4.76 -0.16
C GLU A 141 -46.25 -4.15 -0.57
N GLU A 142 -45.89 -4.17 -1.86
CA GLU A 142 -44.94 -3.24 -2.49
C GLU A 142 -44.89 -3.46 -4.01
N GLU A 143 -46.00 -3.31 -4.69
CA GLU A 143 -46.05 -2.95 -6.09
C GLU A 143 -46.88 -1.66 -6.27
N GLU A 144 -46.30 -0.52 -5.90
CA GLU A 144 -46.68 0.80 -6.43
C GLU A 144 -45.60 1.78 -5.93
N ASP A 145 -44.70 2.18 -6.84
CA ASP A 145 -44.02 3.48 -6.98
C ASP A 145 -42.58 3.34 -7.55
N LEU A 146 -42.48 2.75 -8.73
CA LEU A 146 -41.29 2.90 -9.55
C LEU A 146 -41.61 3.43 -10.95
N ASN A 147 -42.27 4.59 -11.00
CA ASN A 147 -42.39 5.37 -12.21
C ASN A 147 -42.33 6.86 -11.87
N GLU A 148 -41.13 7.37 -11.76
CA GLU A 148 -40.75 8.76 -12.03
C GLU A 148 -39.29 8.96 -11.68
N ILE A 149 -38.41 8.48 -12.56
CA ILE A 149 -37.07 9.06 -12.67
C ILE A 149 -37.08 9.84 -13.98
N GLU A 150 -37.42 11.13 -13.89
CA GLU A 150 -37.13 12.08 -14.95
C GLU A 150 -35.62 12.23 -15.08
N VAL A 151 -35.12 11.72 -16.20
CA VAL A 151 -33.73 11.97 -16.62
C VAL A 151 -33.68 13.42 -17.09
N LEU A 152 -33.22 14.32 -16.24
CA LEU A 152 -32.79 15.66 -16.62
C LEU A 152 -31.43 15.54 -17.33
N THR A 153 -31.47 15.40 -18.64
CA THR A 153 -30.33 15.67 -19.51
C THR A 153 -30.19 17.18 -19.65
N THR A 154 -29.29 17.78 -18.88
CA THR A 154 -28.81 19.12 -19.17
C THR A 154 -27.68 19.02 -20.18
N GLU A 155 -27.99 19.30 -21.41
CA GLU A 155 -26.99 19.64 -22.42
C GLU A 155 -26.51 21.06 -22.13
N GLU A 156 -25.35 21.23 -21.54
CA GLU A 156 -24.60 22.47 -21.57
C GLU A 156 -23.62 22.45 -22.75
N GLU A 157 -24.06 23.05 -23.85
CA GLU A 157 -23.17 23.49 -24.92
C GLU A 157 -22.28 24.62 -24.39
N THR A 158 -21.05 24.35 -24.02
CA THR A 158 -20.02 25.38 -23.90
C THR A 158 -19.44 25.67 -25.28
N LYS A 159 -19.89 26.76 -25.86
CA LYS A 159 -19.19 27.41 -26.97
C LYS A 159 -17.88 28.01 -26.43
N GLU A 160 -16.77 27.38 -26.69
CA GLU A 160 -15.48 28.04 -26.61
C GLU A 160 -15.27 28.90 -27.88
N GLU A 161 -15.38 30.20 -27.72
CA GLU A 161 -14.88 31.17 -28.67
C GLU A 161 -13.33 31.22 -28.59
N LEU A 162 -12.69 30.78 -29.66
CA LEU A 162 -11.27 30.97 -29.92
C LEU A 162 -11.00 32.48 -30.12
N PRO A 163 -10.01 33.09 -29.43
CA PRO A 163 -9.58 34.41 -29.76
C PRO A 163 -8.76 34.37 -31.03
N THR A 164 -9.23 35.06 -32.03
CA THR A 164 -8.48 35.38 -33.25
C THR A 164 -7.33 36.31 -32.89
N LEU A 165 -6.11 35.85 -33.13
CA LEU A 165 -4.93 36.71 -33.21
C LEU A 165 -5.01 37.56 -34.49
N GLU A 166 -5.33 38.84 -34.36
CA GLU A 166 -5.01 39.83 -35.38
C GLU A 166 -3.67 40.49 -35.01
N ASP A 167 -2.78 40.22 -35.82
CA ASP A 167 -1.70 40.95 -36.48
C ASP A 167 -1.59 42.44 -36.17
N VAL A 168 -0.42 42.76 -35.69
CA VAL A 168 0.31 43.97 -36.12
C VAL A 168 1.79 43.65 -36.21
#